data_95865921ef413c1f5a11a1c9c671f4ce
#
_entry.id   95865921ef413c1f5a11a1c9c671f4ce
#
_cell.length_a   1.000
_cell.length_b   1.000
_cell.length_c   1.000
_cell.angle_alpha   90.00
_cell.angle_beta   90.00
_cell.angle_gamma   90.00
#
_symmetry.space_group_name_H-M   'P 1'
#
loop_
_entity.id
_entity.type
_entity.pdbx_description
1 polymer ?
#
loop_
_entity_poly.entity_id
_entity_poly.type
_entity_poly.pdbx_seq_one_letter_code
_entity_poly.pdbx_strand_id
1 'polypeptide(L)'
;MKGKFIVFEGIDGSGKTTQINQLSKWLIGTDLIPENNKLVITREPGGTKLGKSIRSLLLDTSREKSPGSITELLLYAADRSQHVNEIIRPTLDKGDWVISDRFCGSTLAYQGYGRKLDINLIKDLEAIATQGIAPDITFLLDIPIEESIRRRMNRKDDRIEKEGREFLSNVSLGFQALSQDSHWTVSYTHLRAHETG
;
A
#
# COMPACT_ATOMS: atom_id res chain seq x y z
N MET A 1 -4.57 25.46 -4.02
CA MET A 1 -4.22 24.67 -2.81
C MET A 1 -3.40 23.49 -3.27
N LYS A 2 -2.46 22.99 -2.47
CA LYS A 2 -1.69 21.77 -2.78
C LYS A 2 -2.62 20.55 -2.73
N GLY A 3 -2.48 19.63 -3.67
CA GLY A 3 -3.23 18.38 -3.66
C GLY A 3 -3.00 17.56 -2.39
N LYS A 4 -3.88 16.59 -2.12
CA LYS A 4 -3.78 15.70 -0.96
C LYS A 4 -3.43 14.28 -1.38
N PHE A 5 -2.56 13.65 -0.60
CA PHE A 5 -2.12 12.27 -0.83
C PHE A 5 -2.54 11.37 0.32
N ILE A 6 -3.45 10.44 0.04
CA ILE A 6 -4.04 9.49 0.99
C ILE A 6 -3.56 8.09 0.61
N VAL A 7 -3.12 7.32 1.60
CA VAL A 7 -2.65 5.94 1.39
C VAL A 7 -3.45 4.96 2.25
N PHE A 8 -3.77 3.83 1.68
CA PHE A 8 -4.34 2.69 2.40
C PHE A 8 -3.32 1.56 2.49
N GLU A 9 -3.07 1.10 3.70
CA GLU A 9 -2.13 0.03 4.03
C GLU A 9 -2.83 -1.11 4.79
N GLY A 10 -2.17 -2.25 4.87
CA GLY A 10 -2.66 -3.44 5.54
C GLY A 10 -2.44 -4.70 4.71
N ILE A 11 -2.53 -5.87 5.35
CA ILE A 11 -2.37 -7.17 4.69
C ILE A 11 -3.46 -7.42 3.64
N ASP A 12 -3.26 -8.40 2.76
CA ASP A 12 -4.25 -8.74 1.74
C ASP A 12 -5.53 -9.29 2.38
N GLY A 13 -6.68 -8.95 1.81
CA GLY A 13 -7.98 -9.25 2.40
C GLY A 13 -8.44 -8.30 3.50
N SER A 14 -7.63 -7.27 3.87
CA SER A 14 -8.03 -6.29 4.91
C SER A 14 -9.18 -5.36 4.49
N GLY A 15 -9.56 -5.33 3.21
CA GLY A 15 -10.67 -4.53 2.72
C GLY A 15 -10.26 -3.19 2.10
N LYS A 16 -8.97 -2.96 1.82
CA LYS A 16 -8.46 -1.72 1.22
C LYS A 16 -9.27 -1.26 0.01
N THR A 17 -9.44 -2.11 -0.97
CA THR A 17 -10.19 -1.77 -2.20
C THR A 17 -11.63 -1.33 -1.90
N THR A 18 -12.30 -1.97 -0.93
CA THR A 18 -13.66 -1.61 -0.51
C THR A 18 -13.67 -0.21 0.12
N GLN A 19 -12.75 0.05 1.05
CA GLN A 19 -12.68 1.34 1.74
C GLN A 19 -12.24 2.47 0.79
N ILE A 20 -11.31 2.23 -0.11
CA ILE A 20 -10.93 3.18 -1.17
C ILE A 20 -12.14 3.55 -2.02
N ASN A 21 -12.93 2.57 -2.46
CA ASN A 21 -14.14 2.81 -3.25
C ASN A 21 -15.22 3.57 -2.48
N GLN A 22 -15.38 3.32 -1.18
CA GLN A 22 -16.32 4.04 -0.34
C GLN A 22 -15.87 5.49 -0.09
N LEU A 23 -14.59 5.67 0.30
CA LEU A 23 -14.01 7.00 0.51
C LEU A 23 -14.04 7.85 -0.75
N SER A 24 -13.70 7.27 -1.91
CA SER A 24 -13.70 7.99 -3.18
C SER A 24 -15.11 8.50 -3.56
N LYS A 25 -16.13 7.67 -3.40
CA LYS A 25 -17.53 8.06 -3.64
C LYS A 25 -17.97 9.18 -2.70
N TRP A 26 -17.60 9.06 -1.42
CA TRP A 26 -17.93 10.08 -0.42
C TRP A 26 -17.21 11.41 -0.73
N LEU A 27 -15.92 11.39 -1.00
CA LEU A 27 -15.14 12.59 -1.34
C LEU A 27 -15.69 13.32 -2.56
N ILE A 28 -16.07 12.59 -3.63
CA ILE A 28 -16.67 13.19 -4.83
C ILE A 28 -18.03 13.82 -4.53
N GLY A 29 -18.76 13.32 -3.53
CA GLY A 29 -20.04 13.87 -3.08
C GLY A 29 -19.94 15.00 -2.06
N THR A 30 -18.73 15.49 -1.74
CA THR A 30 -18.49 16.56 -0.79
C THR A 30 -17.74 17.71 -1.43
N ASP A 31 -17.75 18.90 -0.78
CA ASP A 31 -17.00 20.09 -1.22
C ASP A 31 -15.52 20.07 -0.74
N LEU A 32 -15.02 18.93 -0.22
CA LEU A 32 -13.64 18.82 0.26
C LEU A 32 -12.61 18.88 -0.86
N ILE A 33 -12.95 18.30 -2.03
CA ILE A 33 -12.13 18.44 -3.24
C ILE A 33 -12.63 19.70 -3.97
N PRO A 34 -11.78 20.71 -4.22
CA PRO A 34 -12.19 21.89 -4.95
C PRO A 34 -12.78 21.54 -6.32
N GLU A 35 -13.79 22.28 -6.77
CA GLU A 35 -14.60 21.98 -7.96
C GLU A 35 -13.79 21.71 -9.25
N ASN A 36 -12.63 22.38 -9.39
CA ASN A 36 -11.74 22.23 -10.54
C ASN A 36 -10.67 21.13 -10.36
N ASN A 37 -10.64 20.45 -9.21
CA ASN A 37 -9.65 19.42 -8.90
C ASN A 37 -10.24 18.01 -9.05
N LYS A 38 -9.37 17.06 -9.35
CA LYS A 38 -9.72 15.66 -9.58
C LYS A 38 -9.25 14.76 -8.44
N LEU A 39 -9.89 13.62 -8.31
CA LEU A 39 -9.44 12.51 -7.48
C LEU A 39 -8.87 11.41 -8.37
N VAL A 40 -7.59 11.09 -8.18
CA VAL A 40 -6.90 10.00 -8.87
C VAL A 40 -6.75 8.82 -7.91
N ILE A 41 -7.26 7.66 -8.30
CA ILE A 41 -7.11 6.41 -7.55
C ILE A 41 -6.05 5.57 -8.23
N THR A 42 -5.07 5.11 -7.48
CA THR A 42 -3.94 4.34 -7.97
C THR A 42 -3.52 3.23 -6.99
N ARG A 43 -2.43 2.53 -7.28
CA ARG A 43 -1.96 1.40 -6.47
C ARG A 43 -0.49 1.12 -6.65
N GLU A 44 0.14 0.45 -5.69
CA GLU A 44 1.46 -0.14 -5.79
C GLU A 44 1.46 -1.63 -5.41
N PRO A 45 2.24 -2.46 -6.13
CA PRO A 45 2.86 -2.15 -7.39
C PRO A 45 1.85 -2.16 -8.55
N GLY A 46 2.20 -1.46 -9.66
CA GLY A 46 1.45 -1.57 -10.91
C GLY A 46 0.59 -0.36 -11.27
N GLY A 47 0.84 0.81 -10.69
CA GLY A 47 0.13 2.05 -10.99
C GLY A 47 0.40 2.60 -12.39
N THR A 48 1.56 2.30 -12.98
CA THR A 48 1.98 2.76 -14.32
C THR A 48 2.07 1.60 -15.31
N LYS A 49 2.31 1.90 -16.59
CA LYS A 49 2.53 0.86 -17.60
C LYS A 49 3.76 0.01 -17.27
N LEU A 50 4.89 0.66 -16.91
CA LEU A 50 6.09 -0.03 -16.46
C LEU A 50 5.83 -0.80 -15.16
N GLY A 51 5.13 -0.17 -14.21
CA GLY A 51 4.75 -0.80 -12.95
C GLY A 51 3.94 -2.08 -13.12
N LYS A 52 3.05 -2.16 -14.12
CA LYS A 52 2.32 -3.40 -14.43
C LYS A 52 3.26 -4.54 -14.81
N SER A 53 4.31 -4.26 -15.58
CA SER A 53 5.34 -5.24 -15.94
C SER A 53 6.14 -5.68 -14.71
N ILE A 54 6.54 -4.72 -13.85
CA ILE A 54 7.23 -5.02 -12.59
C ILE A 54 6.33 -5.85 -11.66
N ARG A 55 5.05 -5.50 -11.52
CA ARG A 55 4.09 -6.28 -10.75
C ARG A 55 3.98 -7.72 -11.24
N SER A 56 3.95 -7.92 -12.55
CA SER A 56 3.94 -9.26 -13.14
C SER A 56 5.19 -10.05 -12.75
N LEU A 57 6.38 -9.42 -12.74
CA LEU A 57 7.62 -10.05 -12.28
C LEU A 57 7.58 -10.40 -10.79
N LEU A 58 7.03 -9.53 -9.96
CA LEU A 58 6.98 -9.70 -8.50
C LEU A 58 6.01 -10.79 -8.05
N LEU A 59 4.85 -10.91 -8.71
CA LEU A 59 3.74 -11.76 -8.26
C LEU A 59 3.62 -13.10 -9.02
N ASP A 60 4.45 -13.30 -10.05
CA ASP A 60 4.43 -14.51 -10.88
C ASP A 60 4.74 -15.76 -10.05
N THR A 61 3.80 -16.69 -10.04
CA THR A 61 3.91 -18.00 -9.36
C THR A 61 4.38 -19.15 -10.28
N SER A 62 4.54 -18.87 -11.58
CA SER A 62 4.95 -19.89 -12.57
C SER A 62 6.47 -20.04 -12.68
N ARG A 63 7.24 -19.15 -12.08
CA ARG A 63 8.71 -19.17 -12.16
C ARG A 63 9.29 -20.25 -11.29
N GLU A 64 10.28 -20.94 -11.81
CA GLU A 64 11.04 -21.95 -11.10
C GLU A 64 11.77 -21.37 -9.87
N LYS A 65 12.26 -20.13 -9.96
CA LYS A 65 12.90 -19.42 -8.86
C LYS A 65 12.28 -18.03 -8.65
N SER A 66 11.93 -17.75 -7.41
CA SER A 66 11.50 -16.41 -6.97
C SER A 66 12.66 -15.42 -6.97
N PRO A 67 12.41 -14.11 -7.17
CA PRO A 67 13.41 -13.09 -6.94
C PRO A 67 13.97 -13.17 -5.50
N GLY A 68 15.29 -12.98 -5.35
CA GLY A 68 15.88 -12.83 -4.02
C GLY A 68 15.36 -11.56 -3.32
N SER A 69 15.43 -11.53 -1.98
CA SER A 69 14.81 -10.45 -1.18
C SER A 69 15.29 -9.05 -1.55
N ILE A 70 16.56 -8.87 -1.87
CA ILE A 70 17.10 -7.58 -2.34
C ILE A 70 16.58 -7.23 -3.74
N THR A 71 16.51 -8.21 -4.66
CA THR A 71 15.94 -7.99 -6.00
C THR A 71 14.47 -7.59 -5.90
N GLU A 72 13.71 -8.25 -5.02
CA GLU A 72 12.31 -7.93 -4.73
C GLU A 72 12.18 -6.48 -4.24
N LEU A 73 13.00 -6.07 -3.26
CA LEU A 73 13.05 -4.70 -2.73
C LEU A 73 13.36 -3.68 -3.83
N LEU A 74 14.37 -3.93 -4.67
CA LEU A 74 14.75 -3.03 -5.76
C LEU A 74 13.64 -2.90 -6.81
N LEU A 75 12.90 -3.98 -7.10
CA LEU A 75 11.75 -3.94 -8.01
C LEU A 75 10.60 -3.10 -7.44
N TYR A 76 10.32 -3.20 -6.13
CA TYR A 76 9.32 -2.33 -5.49
C TYR A 76 9.76 -0.86 -5.52
N ALA A 77 11.03 -0.57 -5.25
CA ALA A 77 11.57 0.80 -5.33
C ALA A 77 11.51 1.37 -6.76
N ALA A 78 11.80 0.55 -7.78
CA ALA A 78 11.69 0.95 -9.19
C ALA A 78 10.24 1.24 -9.59
N ASP A 79 9.27 0.39 -9.20
CA ASP A 79 7.84 0.63 -9.40
C ASP A 79 7.41 1.95 -8.79
N ARG A 80 7.77 2.18 -7.51
CA ARG A 80 7.44 3.41 -6.77
C ARG A 80 8.03 4.65 -7.40
N SER A 81 9.30 4.62 -7.77
CA SER A 81 9.97 5.75 -8.42
C SER A 81 9.25 6.16 -9.71
N GLN A 82 8.89 5.19 -10.56
CA GLN A 82 8.11 5.46 -11.77
C GLN A 82 6.72 5.99 -11.46
N HIS A 83 6.05 5.42 -10.46
CA HIS A 83 4.70 5.81 -10.04
C HIS A 83 4.67 7.25 -9.49
N VAL A 84 5.65 7.61 -8.67
CA VAL A 84 5.81 8.97 -8.15
C VAL A 84 6.00 9.96 -9.30
N ASN A 85 6.89 9.67 -10.23
CA ASN A 85 7.21 10.59 -11.34
C ASN A 85 6.08 10.72 -12.37
N GLU A 86 5.40 9.63 -12.68
CA GLU A 86 4.41 9.60 -13.77
C GLU A 86 3.00 9.97 -13.31
N ILE A 87 2.63 9.63 -12.08
CA ILE A 87 1.26 9.77 -11.58
C ILE A 87 1.18 10.68 -10.36
N ILE A 88 1.87 10.35 -9.26
CA ILE A 88 1.59 10.99 -7.96
C ILE A 88 2.00 12.46 -8.00
N ARG A 89 3.27 12.76 -8.30
CA ARG A 89 3.78 14.14 -8.34
C ARG A 89 3.00 15.04 -9.29
N PRO A 90 2.82 14.67 -10.59
CA PRO A 90 2.08 15.53 -11.51
C PRO A 90 0.63 15.78 -11.12
N THR A 91 0.00 14.83 -10.40
CA THR A 91 -1.36 14.98 -9.88
C THR A 91 -1.38 15.98 -8.74
N LEU A 92 -0.49 15.81 -7.75
CA LEU A 92 -0.42 16.71 -6.58
C LEU A 92 -0.02 18.14 -6.96
N ASP A 93 0.87 18.31 -7.93
CA ASP A 93 1.33 19.62 -8.42
C ASP A 93 0.20 20.43 -9.09
N LYS A 94 -0.79 19.75 -9.67
CA LYS A 94 -2.02 20.37 -10.20
C LYS A 94 -3.04 20.75 -9.10
N GLY A 95 -2.79 20.35 -7.86
CA GLY A 95 -3.75 20.48 -6.77
C GLY A 95 -4.77 19.33 -6.70
N ASP A 96 -4.67 18.35 -7.58
CA ASP A 96 -5.52 17.15 -7.60
C ASP A 96 -5.19 16.23 -6.42
N TRP A 97 -6.15 15.40 -6.01
CA TRP A 97 -5.98 14.46 -4.91
C TRP A 97 -5.60 13.08 -5.42
N VAL A 98 -4.80 12.37 -4.62
CA VAL A 98 -4.39 10.99 -4.90
C VAL A 98 -4.82 10.08 -3.75
N ILE A 99 -5.42 8.93 -4.08
CA ILE A 99 -5.58 7.80 -3.17
C ILE A 99 -4.77 6.63 -3.73
N SER A 100 -3.83 6.09 -2.94
CA SER A 100 -3.07 4.89 -3.33
C SER A 100 -3.41 3.69 -2.47
N ASP A 101 -3.64 2.53 -3.11
CA ASP A 101 -3.63 1.22 -2.46
C ASP A 101 -2.17 0.79 -2.33
N ARG A 102 -1.60 0.95 -1.15
CA ARG A 102 -0.20 0.78 -0.74
C ARG A 102 0.74 1.91 -1.16
N PHE A 103 1.81 2.05 -0.39
CA PHE A 103 2.97 2.92 -0.60
C PHE A 103 4.15 2.40 0.24
N CYS A 104 5.01 3.29 0.79
CA CYS A 104 6.22 2.93 1.56
C CYS A 104 5.97 2.00 2.75
N GLY A 105 4.82 2.13 3.41
CA GLY A 105 4.46 1.28 4.54
C GLY A 105 4.46 -0.21 4.19
N SER A 106 3.95 -0.56 2.99
CA SER A 106 4.01 -1.94 2.51
C SER A 106 5.44 -2.45 2.36
N THR A 107 6.38 -1.66 1.81
CA THR A 107 7.78 -2.09 1.67
C THR A 107 8.43 -2.32 3.02
N LEU A 108 8.24 -1.40 3.96
CA LEU A 108 8.77 -1.57 5.32
C LEU A 108 8.20 -2.82 6.00
N ALA A 109 6.88 -3.06 5.90
CA ALA A 109 6.24 -4.22 6.51
C ALA A 109 6.67 -5.54 5.84
N TYR A 110 6.60 -5.62 4.51
CA TYR A 110 6.85 -6.87 3.78
C TYR A 110 8.34 -7.19 3.64
N GLN A 111 9.16 -6.24 3.17
CA GLN A 111 10.59 -6.47 2.97
C GLN A 111 11.39 -6.27 4.27
N GLY A 112 11.00 -5.31 5.12
CA GLY A 112 11.66 -5.09 6.40
C GLY A 112 11.31 -6.17 7.42
N TYR A 113 10.07 -6.18 7.89
CA TYR A 113 9.65 -7.13 8.94
C TYR A 113 9.45 -8.56 8.39
N GLY A 114 8.83 -8.72 7.23
CA GLY A 114 8.58 -10.03 6.62
C GLY A 114 9.86 -10.70 6.14
N ARG A 115 10.66 -10.05 5.29
CA ARG A 115 11.93 -10.58 4.75
C ARG A 115 13.13 -10.37 5.68
N LYS A 116 12.96 -9.62 6.77
CA LYS A 116 14.01 -9.29 7.74
C LYS A 116 15.20 -8.53 7.12
N LEU A 117 14.93 -7.69 6.12
CA LEU A 117 15.92 -6.79 5.54
C LEU A 117 16.16 -5.59 6.47
N ASP A 118 17.32 -4.97 6.35
CA ASP A 118 17.68 -3.78 7.11
C ASP A 118 16.69 -2.63 6.84
N ILE A 119 16.05 -2.15 7.89
CA ILE A 119 15.06 -1.07 7.83
C ILE A 119 15.69 0.26 7.36
N ASN A 120 16.95 0.52 7.72
CA ASN A 120 17.64 1.75 7.28
C ASN A 120 17.91 1.70 5.78
N LEU A 121 18.38 0.56 5.26
CA LEU A 121 18.52 0.37 3.81
C LEU A 121 17.20 0.60 3.08
N ILE A 122 16.08 0.10 3.61
CA ILE A 122 14.78 0.31 3.00
C ILE A 122 14.41 1.79 3.03
N LYS A 123 14.58 2.48 4.16
CA LYS A 123 14.30 3.91 4.28
C LYS A 123 15.10 4.76 3.30
N ASP A 124 16.38 4.44 3.11
CA ASP A 124 17.25 5.15 2.15
C ASP A 124 16.75 4.96 0.71
N LEU A 125 16.40 3.73 0.33
CA LEU A 125 15.82 3.44 -0.99
C LEU A 125 14.46 4.13 -1.19
N GLU A 126 13.62 4.15 -0.15
CA GLU A 126 12.34 4.84 -0.18
C GLU A 126 12.53 6.37 -0.36
N ALA A 127 13.49 6.97 0.32
CA ALA A 127 13.80 8.39 0.15
C ALA A 127 14.19 8.71 -1.31
N ILE A 128 14.99 7.84 -1.93
CA ILE A 128 15.35 7.95 -3.36
C ILE A 128 14.11 7.77 -4.25
N ALA A 129 13.32 6.74 -4.01
CA ALA A 129 12.18 6.39 -4.85
C ALA A 129 11.06 7.43 -4.78
N THR A 130 10.76 7.95 -3.59
CA THR A 130 9.68 8.94 -3.37
C THR A 130 10.08 10.36 -3.71
N GLN A 131 11.39 10.65 -3.73
CA GLN A 131 11.91 12.01 -3.95
C GLN A 131 11.25 13.03 -3.02
N GLY A 132 11.09 12.66 -1.75
CA GLY A 132 10.52 13.50 -0.70
C GLY A 132 8.98 13.61 -0.70
N ILE A 133 8.26 12.88 -1.55
CA ILE A 133 6.80 12.79 -1.46
C ILE A 133 6.44 11.86 -0.31
N ALA A 134 5.57 12.35 0.58
CA ALA A 134 4.99 11.60 1.68
C ALA A 134 3.47 11.75 1.69
N PRO A 135 2.72 10.75 2.19
CA PRO A 135 1.28 10.86 2.38
C PRO A 135 0.92 11.96 3.39
N ASP A 136 -0.19 12.67 3.15
CA ASP A 136 -0.81 13.53 4.17
C ASP A 136 -1.43 12.69 5.29
N ILE A 137 -1.97 11.51 4.95
CA ILE A 137 -2.53 10.55 5.89
C ILE A 137 -2.40 9.12 5.34
N THR A 138 -2.11 8.17 6.22
CA THR A 138 -2.10 6.73 5.93
C THR A 138 -3.12 6.02 6.79
N PHE A 139 -4.05 5.30 6.16
CA PHE A 139 -5.01 4.44 6.84
C PHE A 139 -4.49 3.00 6.89
N LEU A 140 -4.23 2.49 8.10
CA LEU A 140 -3.99 1.06 8.30
C LEU A 140 -5.32 0.35 8.52
N LEU A 141 -5.63 -0.60 7.63
CA LEU A 141 -6.75 -1.52 7.84
C LEU A 141 -6.20 -2.79 8.50
N ASP A 142 -6.31 -2.84 9.82
CA ASP A 142 -5.81 -3.96 10.60
C ASP A 142 -6.89 -5.03 10.77
N ILE A 143 -6.53 -6.29 10.50
CA ILE A 143 -7.37 -7.47 10.70
C ILE A 143 -6.52 -8.64 11.20
N PRO A 144 -7.11 -9.59 11.94
CA PRO A 144 -6.45 -10.84 12.26
C PRO A 144 -6.04 -11.62 10.99
N ILE A 145 -4.89 -12.30 11.07
CA ILE A 145 -4.36 -13.07 9.93
C ILE A 145 -5.35 -14.15 9.48
N GLU A 146 -6.03 -14.78 10.42
CA GLU A 146 -7.07 -15.78 10.17
C GLU A 146 -8.20 -15.22 9.29
N GLU A 147 -8.61 -13.99 9.58
CA GLU A 147 -9.63 -13.28 8.80
C GLU A 147 -9.12 -12.94 7.40
N SER A 148 -7.87 -12.49 7.27
CA SER A 148 -7.21 -12.28 5.97
C SER A 148 -7.23 -13.56 5.13
N ILE A 149 -6.78 -14.69 5.70
CA ILE A 149 -6.78 -15.98 5.02
C ILE A 149 -8.21 -16.39 4.63
N ARG A 150 -9.18 -16.28 5.55
CA ARG A 150 -10.59 -16.61 5.31
C ARG A 150 -11.18 -15.82 4.13
N ARG A 151 -10.91 -14.52 4.05
CA ARG A 151 -11.41 -13.65 2.98
C ARG A 151 -10.79 -13.95 1.61
N ARG A 152 -9.64 -14.62 1.59
CA ARG A 152 -8.90 -14.98 0.36
C ARG A 152 -9.15 -16.41 -0.13
N MET A 153 -9.85 -17.25 0.63
CA MET A 153 -10.03 -18.69 0.34
C MET A 153 -10.56 -19.01 -1.06
N ASN A 154 -11.33 -18.08 -1.67
CA ASN A 154 -11.96 -18.29 -2.98
C ASN A 154 -11.12 -17.74 -4.15
N ARG A 155 -9.89 -17.36 -3.93
CA ARG A 155 -8.97 -16.90 -4.99
C ARG A 155 -7.61 -17.61 -4.91
N LYS A 156 -6.90 -17.62 -6.03
CA LYS A 156 -5.56 -18.17 -6.09
C LYS A 156 -4.58 -17.20 -5.44
N ASP A 157 -3.81 -17.69 -4.48
CA ASP A 157 -2.76 -16.90 -3.82
C ASP A 157 -1.66 -16.53 -4.83
N ASP A 158 -1.18 -15.31 -4.73
CA ASP A 158 0.03 -14.88 -5.43
C ASP A 158 1.31 -15.36 -4.71
N ARG A 159 2.47 -15.00 -5.24
CA ARG A 159 3.76 -15.45 -4.71
C ARG A 159 3.99 -14.99 -3.26
N ILE A 160 3.63 -13.76 -2.93
CA ILE A 160 3.83 -13.18 -1.59
C ILE A 160 2.87 -13.83 -0.58
N GLU A 161 1.64 -14.06 -0.98
CA GLU A 161 0.62 -14.68 -0.14
C GLU A 161 0.95 -16.15 0.20
N LYS A 162 1.75 -16.82 -0.65
CA LYS A 162 2.25 -18.18 -0.44
C LYS A 162 3.39 -18.31 0.57
N GLU A 163 3.97 -17.21 1.06
CA GLU A 163 5.08 -17.22 2.03
C GLU A 163 4.73 -17.82 3.40
N GLY A 164 3.43 -17.97 3.69
CA GLY A 164 2.93 -18.64 4.87
C GLY A 164 2.62 -17.74 6.05
N ARG A 165 2.13 -18.38 7.12
CA ARG A 165 1.57 -17.68 8.30
C ARG A 165 2.62 -16.88 9.08
N GLU A 166 3.82 -17.42 9.30
CA GLU A 166 4.88 -16.73 10.02
C GLU A 166 5.30 -15.43 9.34
N PHE A 167 5.47 -15.47 8.02
CA PHE A 167 5.78 -14.30 7.23
C PHE A 167 4.69 -13.23 7.37
N LEU A 168 3.42 -13.60 7.22
CA LEU A 168 2.29 -12.67 7.36
C LEU A 168 2.18 -12.11 8.79
N SER A 169 2.53 -12.91 9.82
CA SER A 169 2.59 -12.44 11.21
C SER A 169 3.63 -11.34 11.39
N ASN A 170 4.83 -11.54 10.84
CA ASN A 170 5.88 -10.52 10.87
C ASN A 170 5.46 -9.25 10.12
N VAL A 171 4.81 -9.39 8.97
CA VAL A 171 4.26 -8.24 8.21
C VAL A 171 3.22 -7.47 9.01
N SER A 172 2.29 -8.17 9.67
CA SER A 172 1.27 -7.54 10.53
C SER A 172 1.91 -6.78 11.69
N LEU A 173 2.89 -7.38 12.38
CA LEU A 173 3.67 -6.70 13.42
C LEU A 173 4.38 -5.46 12.87
N GLY A 174 4.90 -5.53 11.65
CA GLY A 174 5.51 -4.40 10.96
C GLY A 174 4.52 -3.25 10.78
N PHE A 175 3.32 -3.52 10.28
CA PHE A 175 2.27 -2.50 10.13
C PHE A 175 1.86 -1.89 11.47
N GLN A 176 1.72 -2.71 12.52
CA GLN A 176 1.40 -2.22 13.86
C GLN A 176 2.50 -1.31 14.42
N ALA A 177 3.77 -1.65 14.22
CA ALA A 177 4.89 -0.81 14.63
C ALA A 177 4.91 0.53 13.87
N LEU A 178 4.67 0.52 12.55
CA LEU A 178 4.62 1.71 11.71
C LEU A 178 3.43 2.63 12.05
N SER A 179 2.32 2.06 12.48
CA SER A 179 1.10 2.81 12.80
C SER A 179 1.18 3.62 14.10
N GLN A 180 2.29 3.55 14.84
CA GLN A 180 2.55 4.43 16.00
C GLN A 180 2.93 5.86 15.55
N ASP A 181 3.24 6.08 14.27
CA ASP A 181 3.49 7.40 13.72
C ASP A 181 2.19 8.21 13.62
N SER A 182 2.27 9.52 13.93
CA SER A 182 1.11 10.42 13.98
C SER A 182 0.39 10.64 12.64
N HIS A 183 1.04 10.31 11.51
CA HIS A 183 0.44 10.38 10.18
C HIS A 183 -0.37 9.12 9.82
N TRP A 184 -0.43 8.15 10.73
CA TRP A 184 -1.19 6.93 10.55
C TRP A 184 -2.50 6.95 11.35
N THR A 185 -3.55 6.41 10.77
CA THR A 185 -4.83 6.15 11.41
C THR A 185 -5.18 4.68 11.30
N VAL A 186 -5.40 4.01 12.42
CA VAL A 186 -5.72 2.58 12.45
C VAL A 186 -7.23 2.38 12.42
N SER A 187 -7.69 1.49 11.55
CA SER A 187 -9.08 1.03 11.48
C SER A 187 -9.14 -0.49 11.58
N TYR A 188 -9.90 -0.98 12.55
CA TYR A 188 -10.12 -2.41 12.79
C TYR A 188 -11.33 -2.88 11.99
N THR A 189 -11.10 -3.34 10.76
CA THR A 189 -12.18 -3.67 9.80
C THR A 189 -12.91 -4.99 10.09
N HIS A 190 -12.51 -5.73 11.13
CA HIS A 190 -13.21 -6.93 11.60
C HIS A 190 -14.30 -6.60 12.62
N LEU A 191 -14.29 -5.42 13.23
CA LEU A 191 -15.33 -4.95 14.14
C LEU A 191 -16.51 -4.39 13.36
N ARG A 192 -17.73 -4.72 13.77
CA ARG A 192 -18.95 -4.08 13.26
C ARG A 192 -19.11 -2.72 13.93
N ALA A 193 -19.71 -1.74 13.22
CA ALA A 193 -19.93 -0.39 13.74
C ALA A 193 -20.68 -0.30 15.09
N HIS A 194 -21.32 -1.39 15.52
CA HIS A 194 -22.05 -1.49 16.79
C HIS A 194 -21.19 -2.01 17.97
N GLU A 195 -19.94 -2.42 17.72
CA GLU A 195 -19.02 -2.96 18.75
C GLU A 195 -18.05 -1.91 19.28
N THR A 196 -18.10 -0.68 18.76
CA THR A 196 -17.26 0.47 19.13
C THR A 196 -18.09 1.53 19.90
N GLY A 197 -18.98 1.07 20.78
CA GLY A 197 -19.76 1.93 21.66
C GLY A 197 -19.01 2.29 22.95
#